data_32d9efcc65f8ce3f1cfa39ad4ed3c682
#
_entry.id   32d9efcc65f8ce3f1cfa39ad4ed3c682
#
_cell.length_a   1.000
_cell.length_b   1.000
_cell.length_c   1.000
_cell.angle_alpha   90.00
_cell.angle_beta   90.00
_cell.angle_gamma   90.00
#
_symmetry.space_group_name_H-M   'P 1'
#
loop_
_entity.id
_entity.type
_entity.pdbx_description
1 polymer ?
#
loop_
_entity_poly.entity_id
_entity_poly.type
_entity_poly.pdbx_seq_one_letter_code
_entity_poly.pdbx_strand_id
1 'polypeptide(L)'
;MTSESEKQLKFILNLKRKGIKNKDVLNAMETIDRGLFLEGIFKERSQDDIPLPINCGQTISQPSIVAKMIEKLEINKNCKVLEVGTGSGYQTAILSKLSRRVYSIERHEFLKQKAEELLLKNYFKNVTCIFGDGSLGMEYQAPFDRILISAAAEDIPQTLIKQLKYGGIMVLPVGFSKEEQILIKVRKDTDQTHYEEIFKVRFVPLVEGLQNIRNDQHG
;
A
#
# COMPACT_ATOMS: atom_id res chain seq x y z
N MET A 1 24.89 13.13 -17.71
CA MET A 1 23.85 13.05 -16.66
C MET A 1 22.50 12.85 -17.34
N THR A 2 21.78 11.77 -17.05
CA THR A 2 20.41 11.59 -17.56
C THR A 2 19.50 12.62 -16.91
N SER A 3 18.65 13.27 -17.71
CA SER A 3 17.69 14.26 -17.18
C SER A 3 16.67 13.55 -16.26
N GLU A 4 16.07 14.30 -15.32
CA GLU A 4 15.01 13.77 -14.43
C GLU A 4 13.85 13.17 -15.25
N SER A 5 13.51 13.82 -16.36
CA SER A 5 12.51 13.33 -17.33
C SER A 5 12.87 11.97 -17.95
N GLU A 6 14.15 11.76 -18.29
CA GLU A 6 14.61 10.48 -18.83
C GLU A 6 14.54 9.35 -17.79
N LYS A 7 14.88 9.65 -16.53
CA LYS A 7 14.77 8.70 -15.43
C LYS A 7 13.30 8.29 -15.22
N GLN A 8 12.40 9.27 -15.18
CA GLN A 8 10.96 9.03 -15.01
C GLN A 8 10.39 8.21 -16.17
N LEU A 9 10.78 8.50 -17.41
CA LEU A 9 10.37 7.71 -18.58
C LEU A 9 10.86 6.25 -18.46
N LYS A 10 12.11 6.03 -18.07
CA LYS A 10 12.66 4.69 -17.85
C LYS A 10 11.92 3.94 -16.76
N PHE A 11 11.56 4.61 -15.67
CA PHE A 11 10.77 4.03 -14.58
C PHE A 11 9.41 3.52 -15.09
N ILE A 12 8.66 4.35 -15.82
CA ILE A 12 7.35 3.95 -16.37
C ILE A 12 7.47 2.85 -17.41
N LEU A 13 8.48 2.90 -18.28
CA LEU A 13 8.77 1.84 -19.25
C LEU A 13 9.09 0.51 -18.55
N ASN A 14 9.82 0.55 -17.43
CA ASN A 14 10.08 -0.65 -16.62
C ASN A 14 8.79 -1.25 -16.06
N LEU A 15 7.89 -0.44 -15.49
CA LEU A 15 6.60 -0.91 -15.00
C LEU A 15 5.77 -1.57 -16.13
N LYS A 16 5.73 -0.97 -17.30
CA LYS A 16 5.06 -1.57 -18.48
C LYS A 16 5.68 -2.92 -18.87
N ARG A 17 7.03 -3.03 -18.89
CA ARG A 17 7.74 -4.31 -19.14
C ARG A 17 7.44 -5.38 -18.10
N LYS A 18 7.17 -4.97 -16.85
CA LYS A 18 6.73 -5.85 -15.74
C LYS A 18 5.26 -6.25 -15.83
N GLY A 19 4.55 -5.82 -16.89
CA GLY A 19 3.19 -6.22 -17.21
C GLY A 19 2.09 -5.31 -16.66
N ILE A 20 2.42 -4.11 -16.14
CA ILE A 20 1.43 -3.14 -15.71
C ILE A 20 0.75 -2.53 -16.94
N LYS A 21 -0.59 -2.65 -17.01
CA LYS A 21 -1.38 -2.21 -18.17
C LYS A 21 -2.34 -1.07 -17.85
N ASN A 22 -2.72 -0.91 -16.58
CA ASN A 22 -3.66 0.13 -16.17
C ASN A 22 -3.03 1.52 -16.31
N LYS A 23 -3.61 2.33 -17.20
CA LYS A 23 -3.10 3.67 -17.53
C LYS A 23 -3.19 4.63 -16.35
N ASP A 24 -4.25 4.53 -15.54
CA ASP A 24 -4.45 5.42 -14.39
C ASP A 24 -3.42 5.14 -13.30
N VAL A 25 -3.09 3.85 -13.07
CA VAL A 25 -2.02 3.44 -12.14
C VAL A 25 -0.67 3.96 -12.63
N LEU A 26 -0.33 3.75 -13.91
CA LEU A 26 0.92 4.25 -14.48
C LEU A 26 1.02 5.78 -14.37
N ASN A 27 -0.05 6.51 -14.70
CA ASN A 27 -0.10 7.97 -14.63
C ASN A 27 0.03 8.48 -13.18
N ALA A 28 -0.64 7.83 -12.23
CA ALA A 28 -0.49 8.17 -10.82
C ALA A 28 0.96 7.98 -10.34
N MET A 29 1.62 6.87 -10.72
CA MET A 29 3.01 6.59 -10.37
C MET A 29 4.01 7.50 -11.11
N GLU A 30 3.66 7.98 -12.29
CA GLU A 30 4.45 8.96 -13.04
C GLU A 30 4.44 10.34 -12.37
N THR A 31 3.28 10.74 -11.83
CA THR A 31 3.08 12.07 -11.23
C THR A 31 3.50 12.18 -9.77
N ILE A 32 3.70 11.04 -9.07
CA ILE A 32 4.10 11.00 -7.67
C ILE A 32 5.57 10.62 -7.58
N ASP A 33 6.42 11.59 -7.21
CA ASP A 33 7.84 11.31 -6.97
C ASP A 33 8.02 10.42 -5.73
N ARG A 34 8.47 9.16 -5.95
CA ARG A 34 8.77 8.23 -4.86
C ARG A 34 9.90 8.71 -3.97
N GLY A 35 10.79 9.56 -4.48
CA GLY A 35 11.90 10.15 -3.73
C GLY A 35 11.45 11.02 -2.56
N LEU A 36 10.25 11.61 -2.62
CA LEU A 36 9.66 12.36 -1.51
C LEU A 36 9.40 11.49 -0.27
N PHE A 37 9.20 10.18 -0.46
CA PHE A 37 8.88 9.20 0.58
C PHE A 37 10.10 8.42 1.07
N LEU A 38 11.31 8.86 0.71
CA LEU A 38 12.58 8.25 1.06
C LEU A 38 13.51 9.27 1.71
N GLU A 39 14.51 8.80 2.46
CA GLU A 39 15.48 9.64 3.13
C GLU A 39 16.92 9.27 2.76
N GLY A 40 17.83 10.23 3.00
CA GLY A 40 19.25 10.04 2.79
C GLY A 40 19.62 9.51 1.41
N ILE A 41 20.53 8.56 1.37
CA ILE A 41 21.05 7.93 0.15
C ILE A 41 20.00 7.16 -0.67
N PHE A 42 18.89 6.79 -0.04
CA PHE A 42 17.84 6.02 -0.72
C PHE A 42 17.00 6.87 -1.68
N LYS A 43 17.04 8.22 -1.56
CA LYS A 43 16.37 9.13 -2.52
C LYS A 43 16.91 8.96 -3.93
N GLU A 44 18.21 8.76 -4.09
CA GLU A 44 18.83 8.57 -5.40
C GLU A 44 18.41 7.25 -6.07
N ARG A 45 17.93 6.30 -5.26
CA ARG A 45 17.45 4.98 -5.68
C ARG A 45 15.92 4.91 -5.78
N SER A 46 15.24 6.05 -5.75
CA SER A 46 13.77 6.12 -5.72
C SER A 46 13.11 5.45 -6.93
N GLN A 47 13.81 5.39 -8.06
CA GLN A 47 13.30 4.77 -9.29
C GLN A 47 13.74 3.32 -9.49
N ASP A 48 14.58 2.77 -8.58
CA ASP A 48 14.93 1.36 -8.59
C ASP A 48 13.68 0.51 -8.31
N ASP A 49 13.49 -0.55 -9.09
CA ASP A 49 12.37 -1.49 -8.89
C ASP A 49 12.70 -2.53 -7.80
N ILE A 50 13.00 -2.04 -6.60
CA ILE A 50 13.31 -2.81 -5.40
C ILE A 50 12.63 -2.20 -4.17
N PRO A 51 12.40 -2.99 -3.10
CA PRO A 51 12.05 -2.44 -1.80
C PRO A 51 13.25 -1.68 -1.23
N LEU A 52 13.00 -0.59 -0.50
CA LEU A 52 14.03 0.19 0.17
C LEU A 52 13.67 0.36 1.65
N PRO A 53 14.65 0.40 2.56
CA PRO A 53 14.38 0.56 3.97
C PRO A 53 13.81 1.95 4.28
N ILE A 54 12.93 1.98 5.28
CA ILE A 54 12.43 3.19 5.94
C ILE A 54 12.58 3.03 7.46
N ASN A 55 12.13 4.02 8.23
CA ASN A 55 12.19 3.95 9.69
C ASN A 55 11.43 2.75 10.26
N CYS A 56 11.61 2.46 11.54
CA CYS A 56 10.96 1.40 12.30
C CYS A 56 11.20 -0.02 11.71
N GLY A 57 12.33 -0.25 11.04
CA GLY A 57 12.64 -1.54 10.41
C GLY A 57 11.69 -1.93 9.28
N GLN A 58 10.92 -0.99 8.75
CA GLN A 58 10.00 -1.22 7.66
C GLN A 58 10.62 -0.91 6.29
N THR A 59 9.86 -1.15 5.21
CA THR A 59 10.31 -0.85 3.85
C THR A 59 9.24 -0.13 3.05
N ILE A 60 9.66 0.77 2.17
CA ILE A 60 8.82 1.17 1.04
C ILE A 60 8.86 0.05 0.00
N SER A 61 7.71 -0.46 -0.37
CA SER A 61 7.59 -1.62 -1.27
C SER A 61 8.16 -1.35 -2.66
N GLN A 62 8.56 -2.42 -3.35
CA GLN A 62 9.01 -2.40 -4.74
C GLN A 62 7.93 -1.80 -5.65
N PRO A 63 8.27 -0.82 -6.51
CA PRO A 63 7.30 -0.12 -7.36
C PRO A 63 6.42 -1.03 -8.21
N SER A 64 6.99 -2.04 -8.87
CA SER A 64 6.21 -2.96 -9.70
C SER A 64 5.22 -3.82 -8.88
N ILE A 65 5.53 -4.11 -7.62
CA ILE A 65 4.61 -4.83 -6.72
C ILE A 65 3.47 -3.90 -6.31
N VAL A 66 3.76 -2.67 -5.89
CA VAL A 66 2.74 -1.64 -5.58
C VAL A 66 1.78 -1.46 -6.76
N ALA A 67 2.35 -1.29 -7.98
CA ALA A 67 1.55 -1.14 -9.20
C ALA A 67 0.63 -2.33 -9.45
N LYS A 68 1.14 -3.57 -9.34
CA LYS A 68 0.35 -4.79 -9.53
C LYS A 68 -0.76 -4.94 -8.49
N MET A 69 -0.47 -4.66 -7.22
CA MET A 69 -1.47 -4.71 -6.15
C MET A 69 -2.61 -3.73 -6.42
N ILE A 70 -2.30 -2.48 -6.78
CA ILE A 70 -3.29 -1.45 -7.07
C ILE A 70 -4.06 -1.78 -8.37
N GLU A 71 -3.41 -2.31 -9.40
CA GLU A 71 -4.07 -2.76 -10.62
C GLU A 71 -5.09 -3.89 -10.33
N LYS A 72 -4.71 -4.88 -9.49
CA LYS A 72 -5.60 -5.98 -9.07
C LYS A 72 -6.73 -5.53 -8.14
N LEU A 73 -6.57 -4.38 -7.49
CA LEU A 73 -7.60 -3.78 -6.66
C LEU A 73 -8.78 -3.20 -7.48
N GLU A 74 -8.60 -2.98 -8.78
CA GLU A 74 -9.65 -2.44 -9.69
C GLU A 74 -10.27 -1.15 -9.14
N ILE A 75 -9.41 -0.25 -8.68
CA ILE A 75 -9.80 1.02 -8.05
C ILE A 75 -10.29 2.04 -9.09
N ASN A 76 -11.23 2.89 -8.68
CA ASN A 76 -11.71 4.03 -9.46
C ASN A 76 -12.04 5.24 -8.56
N LYS A 77 -12.35 6.38 -9.17
CA LYS A 77 -12.60 7.67 -8.51
C LYS A 77 -13.78 7.69 -7.53
N ASN A 78 -14.64 6.68 -7.53
CA ASN A 78 -15.77 6.59 -6.61
C ASN A 78 -15.47 5.73 -5.38
N CYS A 79 -14.35 5.01 -5.37
CA CYS A 79 -14.03 4.06 -4.31
C CYS A 79 -13.67 4.76 -3.00
N LYS A 80 -14.18 4.22 -1.90
CA LYS A 80 -13.69 4.38 -0.54
C LYS A 80 -12.75 3.23 -0.21
N VAL A 81 -11.51 3.56 0.10
CA VAL A 81 -10.41 2.60 0.27
C VAL A 81 -9.97 2.54 1.72
N LEU A 82 -9.76 1.34 2.24
CA LEU A 82 -8.97 1.07 3.43
C LEU A 82 -7.60 0.55 3.01
N GLU A 83 -6.55 1.18 3.52
CA GLU A 83 -5.17 0.70 3.44
C GLU A 83 -4.71 0.26 4.82
N VAL A 84 -4.07 -0.90 4.90
CA VAL A 84 -3.40 -1.41 6.10
C VAL A 84 -1.90 -1.43 5.85
N GLY A 85 -1.16 -0.64 6.63
CA GLY A 85 0.26 -0.39 6.46
C GLY A 85 0.54 0.88 5.64
N THR A 86 0.43 2.07 6.26
CA THR A 86 0.75 3.36 5.64
C THR A 86 2.24 3.44 5.27
N GLY A 87 3.11 2.98 6.17
CA GLY A 87 4.55 3.01 6.00
C GLY A 87 5.06 4.41 5.69
N SER A 88 5.71 4.59 4.54
CA SER A 88 6.19 5.88 4.07
C SER A 88 5.07 6.83 3.57
N GLY A 89 3.88 6.33 3.27
CA GLY A 89 2.79 7.07 2.63
C GLY A 89 2.81 7.06 1.09
N TYR A 90 3.80 6.44 0.44
CA TYR A 90 3.89 6.42 -1.03
C TYR A 90 2.70 5.73 -1.69
N GLN A 91 2.36 4.52 -1.24
CA GLN A 91 1.20 3.79 -1.75
C GLN A 91 -0.11 4.52 -1.42
N THR A 92 -0.21 5.10 -0.23
CA THR A 92 -1.34 5.96 0.19
C THR A 92 -1.54 7.13 -0.78
N ALA A 93 -0.46 7.79 -1.20
CA ALA A 93 -0.51 8.87 -2.19
C ALA A 93 -1.06 8.40 -3.54
N ILE A 94 -0.62 7.23 -4.03
CA ILE A 94 -1.12 6.64 -5.28
C ILE A 94 -2.62 6.29 -5.15
N LEU A 95 -3.03 5.65 -4.07
CA LEU A 95 -4.44 5.33 -3.78
C LEU A 95 -5.30 6.61 -3.73
N SER A 96 -4.78 7.67 -3.13
CA SER A 96 -5.43 8.99 -3.08
C SER A 96 -5.69 9.57 -4.46
N LYS A 97 -4.74 9.47 -5.39
CA LYS A 97 -4.91 9.89 -6.78
C LYS A 97 -5.98 9.10 -7.53
N LEU A 98 -6.23 7.85 -7.14
CA LEU A 98 -7.09 6.92 -7.88
C LEU A 98 -8.49 6.76 -7.27
N SER A 99 -8.71 7.24 -6.05
CA SER A 99 -9.95 7.01 -5.31
C SER A 99 -10.62 8.31 -4.86
N ARG A 100 -11.84 8.18 -4.35
CA ARG A 100 -12.58 9.28 -3.71
C ARG A 100 -12.05 9.58 -2.30
N ARG A 101 -11.73 8.53 -1.52
CA ARG A 101 -11.30 8.63 -0.13
C ARG A 101 -10.40 7.48 0.27
N VAL A 102 -9.33 7.75 0.99
CA VAL A 102 -8.44 6.76 1.58
C VAL A 102 -8.43 6.91 3.09
N TYR A 103 -8.60 5.80 3.78
CA TYR A 103 -8.29 5.62 5.20
C TYR A 103 -7.08 4.69 5.27
N SER A 104 -6.01 5.12 5.93
CA SER A 104 -4.77 4.36 6.02
C SER A 104 -4.40 4.15 7.47
N ILE A 105 -4.24 2.87 7.88
CA ILE A 105 -3.91 2.49 9.25
C ILE A 105 -2.44 2.12 9.34
N GLU A 106 -1.76 2.67 10.34
CA GLU A 106 -0.35 2.38 10.65
C GLU A 106 -0.18 2.05 12.13
N ARG A 107 0.53 0.97 12.45
CA ARG A 107 0.80 0.53 13.83
C ARG A 107 1.98 1.23 14.49
N HIS A 108 2.84 1.87 13.70
CA HIS A 108 3.97 2.67 14.16
C HIS A 108 3.58 4.15 14.17
N GLU A 109 3.45 4.74 15.35
CA GLU A 109 3.01 6.13 15.48
C GLU A 109 3.93 7.10 14.75
N PHE A 110 5.24 6.87 14.83
CA PHE A 110 6.24 7.67 14.13
C PHE A 110 6.03 7.67 12.61
N LEU A 111 5.81 6.50 11.99
CA LEU A 111 5.56 6.39 10.55
C LEU A 111 4.24 7.07 10.18
N LYS A 112 3.19 6.87 10.99
CA LYS A 112 1.89 7.52 10.78
C LYS A 112 2.02 9.04 10.74
N GLN A 113 2.66 9.64 11.74
CA GLN A 113 2.84 11.09 11.84
C GLN A 113 3.63 11.63 10.64
N LYS A 114 4.75 11.01 10.33
CA LYS A 114 5.62 11.39 9.23
C LYS A 114 4.92 11.29 7.86
N ALA A 115 4.19 10.20 7.61
CA ALA A 115 3.43 10.01 6.38
C ALA A 115 2.29 11.05 6.26
N GLU A 116 1.56 11.31 7.35
CA GLU A 116 0.48 12.30 7.39
C GLU A 116 0.98 13.71 7.06
N GLU A 117 2.07 14.15 7.70
CA GLU A 117 2.71 15.45 7.43
C GLU A 117 3.12 15.57 5.95
N LEU A 118 3.76 14.53 5.41
CA LEU A 118 4.21 14.50 4.02
C LEU A 118 3.03 14.55 3.04
N LEU A 119 1.98 13.78 3.29
CA LEU A 119 0.77 13.75 2.48
C LEU A 119 0.03 15.09 2.50
N LEU A 120 -0.10 15.71 3.66
CA LEU A 120 -0.71 17.04 3.81
C LEU A 120 0.10 18.12 3.08
N LYS A 121 1.42 18.13 3.25
CA LYS A 121 2.34 19.05 2.58
C LYS A 121 2.24 18.96 1.05
N ASN A 122 1.97 17.78 0.52
CA ASN A 122 1.83 17.52 -0.93
C ASN A 122 0.35 17.53 -1.40
N TYR A 123 -0.56 18.10 -0.61
CA TYR A 123 -1.96 18.34 -0.97
C TYR A 123 -2.81 17.08 -1.24
N PHE A 124 -2.49 15.95 -0.63
CA PHE A 124 -3.34 14.75 -0.65
C PHE A 124 -4.48 14.87 0.38
N LYS A 125 -5.50 15.69 0.06
CA LYS A 125 -6.57 16.10 0.99
C LYS A 125 -7.63 15.04 1.27
N ASN A 126 -7.71 13.99 0.47
CA ASN A 126 -8.70 12.91 0.60
C ASN A 126 -8.16 11.69 1.37
N VAL A 127 -7.10 11.87 2.16
CA VAL A 127 -6.50 10.84 3.00
C VAL A 127 -6.79 11.13 4.48
N THR A 128 -6.97 10.08 5.28
CA THR A 128 -6.89 10.11 6.75
C THR A 128 -5.95 9.01 7.20
N CYS A 129 -4.85 9.39 7.83
CA CYS A 129 -3.92 8.46 8.46
C CYS A 129 -4.33 8.22 9.92
N ILE A 130 -4.38 6.95 10.33
CA ILE A 130 -4.81 6.53 11.65
C ILE A 130 -3.70 5.71 12.30
N PHE A 131 -3.35 6.07 13.53
CA PHE A 131 -2.55 5.21 14.38
C PHE A 131 -3.46 4.12 14.95
N GLY A 132 -3.19 2.85 14.61
CA GLY A 132 -4.07 1.77 14.98
C GLY A 132 -3.57 0.38 14.57
N ASP A 133 -4.25 -0.63 15.08
CA ASP A 133 -4.06 -2.02 14.66
C ASP A 133 -4.82 -2.29 13.37
N GLY A 134 -4.08 -2.48 12.28
CA GLY A 134 -4.65 -2.72 10.96
C GLY A 134 -5.38 -4.06 10.81
N SER A 135 -5.09 -5.05 11.67
CA SER A 135 -5.79 -6.35 11.66
C SER A 135 -7.27 -6.22 12.04
N LEU A 136 -7.59 -5.19 12.83
CA LEU A 136 -8.95 -4.87 13.25
C LEU A 136 -9.70 -4.04 12.19
N GLY A 137 -8.99 -3.43 11.25
CA GLY A 137 -9.58 -2.53 10.25
C GLY A 137 -10.15 -1.26 10.87
N MET A 138 -11.28 -0.79 10.30
CA MET A 138 -11.94 0.44 10.73
C MET A 138 -13.46 0.29 10.62
N GLU A 139 -14.06 -0.42 11.57
CA GLU A 139 -15.47 -0.82 11.54
C GLU A 139 -16.40 0.39 11.46
N TYR A 140 -16.11 1.46 12.19
CA TYR A 140 -16.92 2.70 12.19
C TYR A 140 -16.88 3.48 10.87
N GLN A 141 -15.97 3.13 9.97
CA GLN A 141 -15.91 3.67 8.61
C GLN A 141 -16.34 2.66 7.53
N ALA A 142 -16.62 1.40 7.91
CA ALA A 142 -17.11 0.38 6.97
C ALA A 142 -18.50 0.76 6.40
N PRO A 143 -18.91 0.20 5.25
CA PRO A 143 -18.13 -0.69 4.39
C PRO A 143 -17.16 0.05 3.45
N PHE A 144 -16.10 -0.65 3.03
CA PHE A 144 -15.11 -0.17 2.06
C PHE A 144 -15.35 -0.80 0.69
N ASP A 145 -15.18 -0.01 -0.38
CA ASP A 145 -15.24 -0.54 -1.74
C ASP A 145 -13.98 -1.37 -2.07
N ARG A 146 -12.83 -0.97 -1.49
CA ARG A 146 -11.52 -1.61 -1.69
C ARG A 146 -10.75 -1.67 -0.38
N ILE A 147 -10.03 -2.77 -0.17
CA ILE A 147 -9.10 -2.94 0.96
C ILE A 147 -7.75 -3.38 0.40
N LEU A 148 -6.68 -2.69 0.76
CA LEU A 148 -5.30 -3.04 0.38
C LEU A 148 -4.46 -3.24 1.63
N ILE A 149 -3.80 -4.41 1.74
CA ILE A 149 -2.97 -4.74 2.90
C ILE A 149 -1.53 -4.90 2.44
N SER A 150 -0.63 -4.11 3.00
CA SER A 150 0.81 -4.08 2.66
C SER A 150 1.68 -4.81 3.69
N ALA A 151 1.09 -5.80 4.36
CA ALA A 151 1.75 -6.71 5.28
C ALA A 151 1.18 -8.12 5.09
N ALA A 152 2.00 -9.16 5.27
CA ALA A 152 1.58 -10.55 5.06
C ALA A 152 0.77 -11.06 6.25
N ALA A 153 -0.46 -11.45 6.01
CA ALA A 153 -1.29 -12.17 6.97
C ALA A 153 -1.01 -13.68 6.87
N GLU A 154 -1.02 -14.39 7.99
CA GLU A 154 -0.88 -15.86 7.97
C GLU A 154 -2.05 -16.52 7.27
N ASP A 155 -3.26 -15.96 7.43
CA ASP A 155 -4.49 -16.35 6.75
C ASP A 155 -5.30 -15.11 6.38
N ILE A 156 -6.33 -15.27 5.56
CA ILE A 156 -7.17 -14.15 5.09
C ILE A 156 -8.02 -13.62 6.24
N PRO A 157 -7.84 -12.33 6.65
CA PRO A 157 -8.47 -11.78 7.85
C PRO A 157 -9.99 -11.58 7.64
N GLN A 158 -10.78 -12.42 8.28
CA GLN A 158 -12.25 -12.40 8.21
C GLN A 158 -12.84 -11.08 8.72
N THR A 159 -12.19 -10.44 9.69
CA THR A 159 -12.56 -9.10 10.19
C THR A 159 -12.59 -8.07 9.08
N LEU A 160 -11.60 -8.11 8.18
CA LEU A 160 -11.52 -7.17 7.04
C LEU A 160 -12.48 -7.54 5.92
N ILE A 161 -12.76 -8.84 5.69
CA ILE A 161 -13.81 -9.27 4.75
C ILE A 161 -15.19 -8.77 5.20
N LYS A 162 -15.50 -8.78 6.50
CA LYS A 162 -16.77 -8.23 7.02
C LYS A 162 -16.92 -6.74 6.69
N GLN A 163 -15.81 -5.99 6.71
CA GLN A 163 -15.77 -4.56 6.41
C GLN A 163 -15.74 -4.25 4.91
N LEU A 164 -15.59 -5.26 4.06
CA LEU A 164 -15.64 -5.11 2.61
C LEU A 164 -17.11 -5.06 2.14
N LYS A 165 -17.41 -4.13 1.25
CA LYS A 165 -18.72 -4.00 0.61
C LYS A 165 -19.01 -5.20 -0.29
N TYR A 166 -20.28 -5.53 -0.52
CA TYR A 166 -20.65 -6.44 -1.61
C TYR A 166 -20.19 -5.88 -2.96
N GLY A 167 -19.58 -6.72 -3.80
CA GLY A 167 -18.86 -6.31 -5.01
C GLY A 167 -17.50 -5.69 -4.74
N GLY A 168 -17.08 -5.60 -3.47
CA GLY A 168 -15.79 -5.07 -3.06
C GLY A 168 -14.64 -6.03 -3.30
N ILE A 169 -13.42 -5.46 -3.38
CA ILE A 169 -12.18 -6.21 -3.62
C ILE A 169 -11.17 -5.90 -2.52
N MET A 170 -10.53 -6.95 -2.01
CA MET A 170 -9.37 -6.86 -1.14
C MET A 170 -8.17 -7.52 -1.81
N VAL A 171 -6.98 -6.91 -1.67
CA VAL A 171 -5.72 -7.46 -2.15
C VAL A 171 -4.73 -7.49 -0.99
N LEU A 172 -4.13 -8.66 -0.76
CA LEU A 172 -3.22 -8.87 0.36
C LEU A 172 -2.22 -9.98 0.08
N PRO A 173 -1.01 -9.93 0.68
CA PRO A 173 -0.12 -11.10 0.75
C PRO A 173 -0.58 -12.04 1.87
N VAL A 174 -0.59 -13.35 1.59
CA VAL A 174 -0.94 -14.41 2.54
C VAL A 174 0.19 -15.43 2.64
N GLY A 175 0.55 -15.82 3.84
CA GLY A 175 1.57 -16.79 4.15
C GLY A 175 2.50 -16.35 5.29
N PHE A 176 3.34 -17.25 5.76
CA PHE A 176 4.24 -17.01 6.88
C PHE A 176 5.41 -16.08 6.50
N SER A 177 5.82 -15.22 7.42
CA SER A 177 6.82 -14.16 7.18
C SER A 177 8.20 -14.65 6.77
N LYS A 178 8.56 -15.89 7.11
CA LYS A 178 9.87 -16.50 6.75
C LYS A 178 9.86 -17.22 5.40
N GLU A 179 8.69 -17.35 4.79
CA GLU A 179 8.47 -18.04 3.52
C GLU A 179 8.07 -17.09 2.42
N GLU A 180 7.95 -17.59 1.18
CA GLU A 180 7.30 -16.84 0.12
C GLU A 180 5.79 -16.80 0.39
N GLN A 181 5.23 -15.59 0.40
CA GLN A 181 3.80 -15.41 0.48
C GLN A 181 3.19 -15.39 -0.92
N ILE A 182 1.89 -15.64 -1.00
CA ILE A 182 1.11 -15.51 -2.24
C ILE A 182 0.27 -14.23 -2.15
N LEU A 183 0.36 -13.39 -3.17
CA LEU A 183 -0.56 -12.26 -3.29
C LEU A 183 -1.93 -12.80 -3.70
N ILE A 184 -2.93 -12.51 -2.90
CA ILE A 184 -4.31 -12.97 -3.09
C ILE A 184 -5.21 -11.76 -3.35
N LYS A 185 -6.12 -11.93 -4.31
CA LYS A 185 -7.26 -11.05 -4.53
C LYS A 185 -8.52 -11.74 -4.01
N VAL A 186 -9.23 -11.04 -3.16
CA VAL A 186 -10.50 -11.46 -2.59
C VAL A 186 -11.60 -10.60 -3.18
N ARG A 187 -12.67 -11.19 -3.71
CA ARG A 187 -13.89 -10.50 -4.12
C ARG A 187 -15.06 -10.99 -3.27
N LYS A 188 -15.74 -10.07 -2.63
CA LYS A 188 -16.92 -10.36 -1.79
C LYS A 188 -18.18 -10.14 -2.61
N ASP A 189 -18.85 -11.21 -2.98
CA ASP A 189 -20.17 -11.16 -3.63
C ASP A 189 -21.29 -11.42 -2.61
N THR A 190 -22.55 -11.35 -3.06
CA THR A 190 -23.72 -11.53 -2.19
C THR A 190 -23.80 -12.93 -1.59
N ASP A 191 -23.44 -13.94 -2.37
CA ASP A 191 -23.65 -15.34 -2.02
C ASP A 191 -22.37 -16.04 -1.54
N GLN A 192 -21.21 -15.55 -1.99
CA GLN A 192 -19.93 -16.16 -1.65
C GLN A 192 -18.76 -15.18 -1.78
N THR A 193 -17.61 -15.59 -1.22
CA THR A 193 -16.35 -14.88 -1.36
C THR A 193 -15.43 -15.68 -2.28
N HIS A 194 -14.92 -15.00 -3.32
CA HIS A 194 -14.01 -15.60 -4.29
C HIS A 194 -12.56 -15.22 -3.99
N TYR A 195 -11.66 -16.16 -4.21
CA TYR A 195 -10.22 -16.01 -3.96
C TYR A 195 -9.45 -16.32 -5.24
N GLU A 196 -8.55 -15.41 -5.64
CA GLU A 196 -7.65 -15.57 -6.80
C GLU A 196 -6.20 -15.45 -6.31
N GLU A 197 -5.41 -16.49 -6.47
CA GLU A 197 -3.95 -16.44 -6.30
C GLU A 197 -3.33 -15.73 -7.50
N ILE A 198 -2.46 -14.74 -7.26
CA ILE A 198 -1.93 -13.89 -8.34
C ILE A 198 -0.47 -14.26 -8.64
N PHE A 199 0.43 -14.08 -7.67
CA PHE A 199 1.85 -14.42 -7.78
C PHE A 199 2.54 -14.39 -6.41
N LYS A 200 3.76 -14.94 -6.34
CA LYS A 200 4.57 -14.98 -5.13
C LYS A 200 5.19 -13.61 -4.81
N VAL A 201 5.21 -13.26 -3.53
CA VAL A 201 5.72 -11.99 -2.98
C VAL A 201 6.47 -12.20 -1.68
N ARG A 202 7.14 -11.12 -1.21
CA ARG A 202 7.69 -11.05 0.16
C ARG A 202 7.33 -9.72 0.79
N PHE A 203 6.64 -9.80 1.91
CA PHE A 203 6.24 -8.67 2.74
C PHE A 203 6.64 -8.87 4.20
N VAL A 204 6.70 -7.78 4.95
CA VAL A 204 6.76 -7.81 6.41
C VAL A 204 5.46 -8.43 6.95
N PRO A 205 5.49 -9.08 8.14
CA PRO A 205 4.29 -9.69 8.70
C PRO A 205 3.24 -8.65 9.10
N LEU A 206 1.97 -9.01 8.96
CA LEU A 206 0.85 -8.32 9.60
C LEU A 206 0.86 -8.69 11.08
N VAL A 207 1.27 -7.76 11.92
CA VAL A 207 1.39 -7.98 13.37
C VAL A 207 0.23 -7.30 14.08
N GLU A 208 -0.47 -8.04 14.92
CA GLU A 208 -1.55 -7.51 15.76
C GLU A 208 -1.02 -6.55 16.83
N GLY A 209 -1.87 -5.64 17.26
CA GLY A 209 -1.57 -4.65 18.29
C GLY A 209 -0.71 -3.48 17.82
N LEU A 210 -0.51 -2.54 18.73
CA LEU A 210 0.28 -1.32 18.49
C LEU A 210 1.74 -1.53 18.90
N GLN A 211 2.65 -0.88 18.20
CA GLN A 211 4.05 -0.83 18.63
C GLN A 211 4.22 0.27 19.67
N ASN A 212 4.67 -0.10 20.87
CA ASN A 212 4.96 0.87 21.92
C ASN A 212 6.21 1.69 21.59
N ILE A 213 6.14 3.01 21.78
CA ILE A 213 7.17 4.01 21.51
C ILE A 213 8.52 3.71 22.20
N ARG A 214 8.56 2.85 23.22
CA ARG A 214 9.78 2.52 23.99
C ARG A 214 10.81 1.69 23.22
N ASN A 215 10.49 1.09 22.08
CA ASN A 215 11.40 0.21 21.33
C ASN A 215 11.99 0.85 20.07
N ASP A 216 11.56 2.05 19.65
CA ASP A 216 11.96 2.65 18.37
C ASP A 216 13.25 3.51 18.45
N GLN A 217 13.88 3.64 19.63
CA GLN A 217 15.08 4.47 19.80
C GLN A 217 16.42 3.72 19.65
N HIS A 218 16.40 2.41 19.39
CA HIS A 218 17.60 1.59 19.22
C HIS A 218 17.48 0.70 17.96
N GLY A 219 17.72 1.32 16.79
CA GLY A 219 17.83 0.62 15.53
C GLY A 219 18.55 1.48 14.51
#